data_b1adfd2017f80e2119747aa5143ea617
#
_entry.id   b1adfd2017f80e2119747aa5143ea617
#
_cell.length_a   1.000
_cell.length_b   1.000
_cell.length_c   1.000
_cell.angle_alpha   90.00
_cell.angle_beta   90.00
_cell.angle_gamma   90.00
#
_symmetry.space_group_name_H-M   'P 1'
#
loop_
_entity.id
_entity.type
_entity.pdbx_description
1 polymer ?
#
loop_
_entity_poly.entity_id
_entity_poly.type
_entity_poly.pdbx_seq_one_letter_code
_entity_poly.pdbx_strand_id
1 'polypeptide(L)'
;MINEEQFKTLVAKNLTNYRKINNLTQLDLAEKLSYSDKAISKWERGESLPDLYTLEKIANLYGITINDLVYEKQEIIKPKKLKKTNHLFITLLSTILVWFIATLTFVTLMLIPATSSYDNWLVFIIAIPTFFIVLTVFACLWYKNVLRCISVSGIVWGVVITLQIILYLNHLKNNSLIYIIGAVFQILVILWFIMVDYKKKSKIK
;
A
#
# COMPACT_ATOMS: atom_id res chain seq x y z
N MET A 1 47.24 -2.95 10.01
CA MET A 1 46.96 -2.85 8.58
C MET A 1 46.52 -4.22 8.09
N ILE A 2 45.40 -4.32 7.35
CA ILE A 2 44.95 -5.58 6.72
C ILE A 2 45.92 -5.86 5.58
N ASN A 3 46.44 -7.08 5.47
CA ASN A 3 47.29 -7.45 4.36
C ASN A 3 46.42 -7.69 3.08
N GLU A 4 47.08 -7.72 1.90
CA GLU A 4 46.35 -7.85 0.61
C GLU A 4 45.53 -9.14 0.53
N GLU A 5 46.03 -10.24 1.07
CA GLU A 5 45.36 -11.55 1.06
C GLU A 5 44.13 -11.58 1.99
N GLN A 6 44.23 -10.96 3.17
CA GLN A 6 43.08 -10.76 4.07
C GLN A 6 42.01 -9.88 3.45
N PHE A 7 42.42 -8.83 2.74
CA PHE A 7 41.49 -7.95 2.02
C PHE A 7 40.74 -8.70 0.91
N LYS A 8 41.45 -9.47 0.08
CA LYS A 8 40.83 -10.32 -0.95
C LYS A 8 39.80 -11.28 -0.38
N THR A 9 40.15 -11.94 0.72
CA THR A 9 39.25 -12.87 1.41
C THR A 9 38.01 -12.18 1.97
N LEU A 10 38.17 -10.98 2.52
CA LEU A 10 37.06 -10.19 3.04
C LEU A 10 36.09 -9.78 1.95
N VAL A 11 36.60 -9.24 0.84
CA VAL A 11 35.78 -8.84 -0.31
C VAL A 11 35.05 -10.06 -0.89
N ALA A 12 35.75 -11.19 -1.06
CA ALA A 12 35.18 -12.45 -1.54
C ALA A 12 34.02 -12.94 -0.67
N LYS A 13 34.21 -12.91 0.66
CA LYS A 13 33.16 -13.26 1.65
C LYS A 13 31.94 -12.35 1.51
N ASN A 14 32.15 -11.05 1.45
CA ASN A 14 31.07 -10.08 1.35
C ASN A 14 30.30 -10.23 0.02
N LEU A 15 31.01 -10.36 -1.10
CA LEU A 15 30.46 -10.61 -2.43
C LEU A 15 29.53 -11.83 -2.45
N THR A 16 30.04 -12.97 -1.97
CA THR A 16 29.30 -14.23 -1.86
C THR A 16 28.04 -14.08 -0.99
N ASN A 17 28.17 -13.37 0.15
CA ASN A 17 27.07 -13.15 1.07
C ASN A 17 25.96 -12.30 0.45
N TYR A 18 26.30 -11.16 -0.18
CA TYR A 18 25.32 -10.30 -0.84
C TYR A 18 24.63 -10.98 -2.02
N ARG A 19 25.38 -11.77 -2.82
CA ARG A 19 24.77 -12.58 -3.88
C ARG A 19 23.74 -13.57 -3.34
N LYS A 20 24.11 -14.34 -2.30
CA LYS A 20 23.21 -15.32 -1.67
C LYS A 20 21.97 -14.67 -1.04
N ILE A 21 22.14 -13.51 -0.37
CA ILE A 21 21.03 -12.74 0.21
C ILE A 21 20.02 -12.32 -0.87
N ASN A 22 20.51 -11.99 -2.07
CA ASN A 22 19.67 -11.61 -3.20
C ASN A 22 19.17 -12.81 -4.03
N ASN A 23 19.43 -14.05 -3.57
CA ASN A 23 19.05 -15.32 -4.22
C ASN A 23 19.53 -15.42 -5.68
N LEU A 24 20.73 -14.91 -5.96
CA LEU A 24 21.36 -15.01 -7.28
C LEU A 24 22.33 -16.18 -7.32
N THR A 25 22.40 -16.89 -8.47
CA THR A 25 23.48 -17.81 -8.77
C THR A 25 24.72 -17.03 -9.24
N GLN A 26 25.90 -17.69 -9.34
CA GLN A 26 27.09 -17.05 -9.92
C GLN A 26 26.85 -16.67 -11.38
N LEU A 27 26.09 -17.48 -12.11
CA LEU A 27 25.72 -17.23 -13.51
C LEU A 27 24.81 -15.99 -13.63
N ASP A 28 23.77 -15.87 -12.78
CA ASP A 28 22.89 -14.70 -12.79
C ASP A 28 23.65 -13.40 -12.50
N LEU A 29 24.64 -13.45 -11.60
CA LEU A 29 25.46 -12.29 -11.31
C LEU A 29 26.39 -11.95 -12.49
N ALA A 30 26.94 -12.95 -13.13
CA ALA A 30 27.80 -12.80 -14.31
C ALA A 30 27.04 -12.11 -15.46
N GLU A 31 25.83 -12.59 -15.76
CA GLU A 31 24.95 -12.00 -16.79
C GLU A 31 24.64 -10.53 -16.48
N LYS A 32 24.26 -10.21 -15.23
CA LYS A 32 23.92 -8.84 -14.82
C LYS A 32 25.09 -7.86 -14.92
N LEU A 33 26.30 -8.34 -14.71
CA LEU A 33 27.52 -7.54 -14.76
C LEU A 33 28.18 -7.54 -16.13
N SER A 34 27.74 -8.41 -17.07
CA SER A 34 28.38 -8.66 -18.37
C SER A 34 29.80 -9.23 -18.22
N TYR A 35 29.96 -10.17 -17.29
CA TYR A 35 31.20 -10.91 -17.04
C TYR A 35 30.99 -12.42 -17.25
N SER A 36 32.08 -13.20 -17.22
CA SER A 36 31.98 -14.65 -17.22
C SER A 36 31.73 -15.19 -15.82
N ASP A 37 31.06 -16.34 -15.72
CA ASP A 37 30.88 -17.11 -14.48
C ASP A 37 32.21 -17.44 -13.79
N LYS A 38 33.26 -17.72 -14.60
CA LYS A 38 34.63 -17.96 -14.14
C LYS A 38 35.21 -16.74 -13.43
N ALA A 39 34.93 -15.51 -13.90
CA ALA A 39 35.40 -14.30 -13.25
C ALA A 39 34.74 -14.12 -11.88
N ILE A 40 33.42 -14.28 -11.82
CA ILE A 40 32.66 -14.22 -10.55
C ILE A 40 33.20 -15.27 -9.56
N SER A 41 33.41 -16.50 -10.04
CA SER A 41 33.95 -17.58 -9.21
C SER A 41 35.33 -17.24 -8.65
N LYS A 42 36.24 -16.65 -9.43
CA LYS A 42 37.56 -16.20 -8.96
C LYS A 42 37.45 -15.11 -7.89
N TRP A 43 36.56 -14.16 -8.08
CA TRP A 43 36.33 -13.09 -7.08
C TRP A 43 35.77 -13.67 -5.77
N GLU A 44 34.84 -14.60 -5.84
CA GLU A 44 34.24 -15.22 -4.65
C GLU A 44 35.18 -16.19 -3.91
N ARG A 45 36.22 -16.70 -4.60
CA ARG A 45 37.30 -17.48 -3.96
C ARG A 45 38.45 -16.61 -3.45
N GLY A 46 38.43 -15.31 -3.73
CA GLY A 46 39.50 -14.39 -3.32
C GLY A 46 40.77 -14.51 -4.18
N GLU A 47 40.72 -15.22 -5.32
CA GLU A 47 41.85 -15.36 -6.24
C GLU A 47 42.17 -14.06 -6.98
N SER A 48 41.17 -13.22 -7.21
CA SER A 48 41.31 -11.90 -7.79
C SER A 48 40.24 -10.96 -7.25
N LEU A 49 40.46 -9.65 -7.39
CA LEU A 49 39.48 -8.64 -7.04
C LEU A 49 38.81 -8.07 -8.31
N PRO A 50 37.51 -7.72 -8.23
CA PRO A 50 36.91 -6.86 -9.23
C PRO A 50 37.59 -5.49 -9.20
N ASP A 51 37.64 -4.80 -10.34
CA ASP A 51 38.10 -3.42 -10.37
C ASP A 51 37.08 -2.48 -9.65
N LEU A 52 37.50 -1.23 -9.40
CA LEU A 52 36.69 -0.27 -8.67
C LEU A 52 35.34 0.01 -9.36
N TYR A 53 35.32 0.08 -10.67
CA TYR A 53 34.11 0.32 -11.44
C TYR A 53 33.13 -0.87 -11.33
N THR A 54 33.66 -2.09 -11.35
CA THR A 54 32.86 -3.29 -11.15
C THR A 54 32.33 -3.41 -9.72
N LEU A 55 33.14 -3.03 -8.71
CA LEU A 55 32.66 -2.94 -7.32
C LEU A 55 31.51 -1.94 -7.18
N GLU A 56 31.56 -0.80 -7.85
CA GLU A 56 30.47 0.18 -7.86
C GLU A 56 29.22 -0.39 -8.54
N LYS A 57 29.35 -1.07 -9.68
CA LYS A 57 28.22 -1.76 -10.32
C LYS A 57 27.57 -2.80 -9.40
N ILE A 58 28.39 -3.58 -8.70
CA ILE A 58 27.91 -4.59 -7.73
C ILE A 58 27.21 -3.91 -6.56
N ALA A 59 27.76 -2.84 -6.02
CA ALA A 59 27.15 -2.08 -4.94
C ALA A 59 25.78 -1.52 -5.34
N ASN A 60 25.70 -0.92 -6.53
CA ASN A 60 24.44 -0.42 -7.09
C ASN A 60 23.41 -1.53 -7.34
N LEU A 61 23.85 -2.68 -7.86
CA LEU A 61 22.99 -3.85 -8.10
C LEU A 61 22.34 -4.36 -6.81
N TYR A 62 23.07 -4.31 -5.70
CA TYR A 62 22.58 -4.77 -4.39
C TYR A 62 21.96 -3.66 -3.53
N GLY A 63 22.00 -2.39 -3.98
CA GLY A 63 21.50 -1.25 -3.23
C GLY A 63 22.30 -0.98 -1.95
N ILE A 64 23.61 -1.17 -2.00
CA ILE A 64 24.57 -0.99 -0.90
C ILE A 64 25.68 -0.01 -1.31
N THR A 65 26.56 0.34 -0.40
CA THR A 65 27.75 1.13 -0.70
C THR A 65 28.97 0.26 -0.97
N ILE A 66 30.00 0.78 -1.66
CA ILE A 66 31.28 0.07 -1.84
C ILE A 66 31.88 -0.30 -0.49
N ASN A 67 31.73 0.55 0.52
CA ASN A 67 32.22 0.29 1.87
C ASN A 67 31.63 -1.01 2.46
N ASP A 68 30.39 -1.33 2.13
CA ASP A 68 29.75 -2.57 2.57
C ASP A 68 30.40 -3.83 1.95
N LEU A 69 31.11 -3.68 0.83
CA LEU A 69 31.85 -4.76 0.18
C LEU A 69 33.28 -4.89 0.73
N VAL A 70 33.91 -3.77 1.12
CA VAL A 70 35.37 -3.73 1.44
C VAL A 70 35.69 -3.68 2.93
N TYR A 71 34.69 -3.44 3.81
CA TYR A 71 34.88 -3.46 5.26
C TYR A 71 34.15 -4.65 5.90
N GLU A 72 34.65 -5.09 7.04
CA GLU A 72 34.02 -6.12 7.85
C GLU A 72 32.81 -5.51 8.58
N LYS A 73 31.59 -5.82 8.14
CA LYS A 73 30.39 -5.52 8.93
C LYS A 73 30.21 -6.55 10.02
N GLN A 74 30.09 -6.11 11.26
CA GLN A 74 29.87 -6.99 12.43
C GLN A 74 28.56 -7.78 12.38
N GLU A 75 27.62 -7.44 11.53
CA GLU A 75 26.46 -8.27 11.15
C GLU A 75 25.92 -7.78 9.81
N ILE A 76 25.88 -8.64 8.80
CA ILE A 76 25.06 -8.40 7.62
C ILE A 76 23.60 -8.48 8.07
N ILE A 77 23.04 -7.36 8.46
CA ILE A 77 21.60 -7.25 8.65
C ILE A 77 20.99 -7.56 7.28
N LYS A 78 20.49 -8.80 7.13
CA LYS A 78 19.66 -9.13 5.96
C LYS A 78 18.69 -7.96 5.77
N PRO A 79 18.64 -7.31 4.60
CA PRO A 79 17.62 -6.28 4.38
C PRO A 79 16.31 -6.96 4.75
N LYS A 80 15.69 -6.45 5.84
CA LYS A 80 14.41 -6.98 6.31
C LYS A 80 13.49 -6.80 5.12
N LYS A 81 13.20 -7.89 4.38
CA LYS A 81 12.17 -7.84 3.34
C LYS A 81 10.97 -7.25 4.05
N LEU A 82 10.71 -5.97 3.80
CA LEU A 82 9.51 -5.31 4.29
C LEU A 82 8.40 -6.24 3.85
N LYS A 83 7.78 -6.95 4.81
CA LYS A 83 6.62 -7.79 4.52
C LYS A 83 5.68 -6.87 3.75
N LYS A 84 5.46 -7.19 2.48
CA LYS A 84 4.54 -6.44 1.63
C LYS A 84 3.20 -6.47 2.37
N THR A 85 2.91 -5.40 3.09
CA THR A 85 1.69 -5.29 3.88
C THR A 85 0.56 -5.42 2.87
N ASN A 86 -0.28 -6.43 3.01
CA ASN A 86 -1.40 -6.64 2.11
C ASN A 86 -2.46 -5.58 2.40
N HIS A 87 -2.23 -4.35 1.89
CA HIS A 87 -3.12 -3.21 2.05
C HIS A 87 -4.57 -3.54 1.70
N LEU A 88 -4.76 -4.39 0.67
CA LEU A 88 -6.08 -4.88 0.28
C LEU A 88 -6.73 -5.69 1.42
N PHE A 89 -5.98 -6.60 2.07
CA PHE A 89 -6.51 -7.41 3.17
C PHE A 89 -6.92 -6.54 4.37
N ILE A 90 -6.11 -5.54 4.73
CA ILE A 90 -6.42 -4.60 5.82
C ILE A 90 -7.67 -3.78 5.48
N THR A 91 -7.76 -3.26 4.25
CA THR A 91 -8.93 -2.50 3.80
C THR A 91 -10.20 -3.35 3.85
N LEU A 92 -10.17 -4.59 3.35
CA LEU A 92 -11.31 -5.50 3.40
C LEU A 92 -11.72 -5.82 4.83
N LEU A 93 -10.77 -6.17 5.69
CA LEU A 93 -11.07 -6.49 7.09
C LEU A 93 -11.73 -5.31 7.81
N SER A 94 -11.22 -4.10 7.60
CA SER A 94 -11.75 -2.88 8.22
C SER A 94 -13.15 -2.52 7.70
N THR A 95 -13.44 -2.73 6.42
CA THR A 95 -14.77 -2.47 5.86
C THR A 95 -15.78 -3.53 6.27
N ILE A 96 -15.39 -4.79 6.40
CA ILE A 96 -16.23 -5.87 6.95
C ILE A 96 -16.60 -5.59 8.42
N LEU A 97 -15.68 -5.00 9.20
CA LEU A 97 -15.93 -4.65 10.58
C LEU A 97 -17.10 -3.66 10.74
N VAL A 98 -17.30 -2.74 9.80
CA VAL A 98 -18.45 -1.82 9.80
C VAL A 98 -19.77 -2.60 9.74
N TRP A 99 -19.87 -3.58 8.84
CA TRP A 99 -21.06 -4.42 8.70
C TRP A 99 -21.28 -5.33 9.92
N PHE A 100 -20.19 -5.82 10.52
CA PHE A 100 -20.25 -6.61 11.74
C PHE A 100 -20.84 -5.79 12.90
N ILE A 101 -20.37 -4.55 13.08
CA ILE A 101 -20.87 -3.63 14.11
C ILE A 101 -22.35 -3.30 13.85
N ALA A 102 -22.73 -3.02 12.60
CA ALA A 102 -24.11 -2.76 12.21
C ALA A 102 -25.04 -3.95 12.56
N THR A 103 -24.59 -5.18 12.23
CA THR A 103 -25.35 -6.39 12.57
C THR A 103 -25.48 -6.60 14.08
N LEU A 104 -24.38 -6.40 14.83
CA LEU A 104 -24.41 -6.51 16.28
C LEU A 104 -25.37 -5.48 16.89
N THR A 105 -25.33 -4.24 16.42
CA THR A 105 -26.24 -3.17 16.88
C THR A 105 -27.69 -3.52 16.56
N PHE A 106 -27.98 -4.00 15.36
CA PHE A 106 -29.33 -4.41 14.98
C PHE A 106 -29.85 -5.53 15.89
N VAL A 107 -29.05 -6.57 16.13
CA VAL A 107 -29.43 -7.69 17.01
C VAL A 107 -29.68 -7.22 18.45
N THR A 108 -28.81 -6.37 18.97
CA THR A 108 -28.99 -5.82 20.35
C THR A 108 -30.26 -4.99 20.47
N LEU A 109 -30.58 -4.16 19.46
CA LEU A 109 -31.83 -3.37 19.46
C LEU A 109 -33.08 -4.26 19.39
N MET A 110 -33.01 -5.39 18.68
CA MET A 110 -34.12 -6.35 18.58
C MET A 110 -34.30 -7.18 19.84
N LEU A 111 -33.24 -7.47 20.60
CA LEU A 111 -33.32 -8.26 21.84
C LEU A 111 -33.87 -7.46 23.03
N ILE A 112 -33.78 -6.13 22.98
CA ILE A 112 -34.27 -5.27 24.06
C ILE A 112 -35.72 -4.85 23.74
N PRO A 113 -36.75 -5.31 24.49
CA PRO A 113 -38.14 -5.02 24.16
C PRO A 113 -38.49 -3.52 24.08
N ALA A 114 -37.80 -2.71 24.90
CA ALA A 114 -38.00 -1.26 24.92
C ALA A 114 -37.53 -0.52 23.65
N THR A 115 -36.61 -1.12 22.90
CA THR A 115 -36.04 -0.55 21.67
C THR A 115 -36.40 -1.32 20.41
N SER A 116 -37.15 -2.44 20.56
CA SER A 116 -37.59 -3.22 19.41
C SER A 116 -38.61 -2.44 18.59
N SER A 117 -38.20 -1.98 17.42
CA SER A 117 -39.03 -1.22 16.49
C SER A 117 -38.86 -1.78 15.07
N TYR A 118 -39.90 -1.62 14.24
CA TYR A 118 -39.83 -1.96 12.83
C TYR A 118 -38.74 -1.18 12.08
N ASP A 119 -38.34 -0.01 12.60
CA ASP A 119 -37.35 0.86 11.96
C ASP A 119 -35.89 0.54 12.30
N ASN A 120 -35.65 -0.48 13.15
CA ASN A 120 -34.29 -0.87 13.56
C ASN A 120 -33.37 -1.26 12.37
N TRP A 121 -33.95 -1.66 11.23
CA TRP A 121 -33.21 -1.90 9.98
C TRP A 121 -32.47 -0.66 9.45
N LEU A 122 -32.85 0.56 9.89
CA LEU A 122 -32.14 1.81 9.54
C LEU A 122 -30.66 1.77 9.91
N VAL A 123 -30.26 0.94 10.88
CA VAL A 123 -28.85 0.72 11.23
C VAL A 123 -28.03 0.33 10.00
N PHE A 124 -28.57 -0.53 9.13
CA PHE A 124 -27.88 -0.94 7.90
C PHE A 124 -27.78 0.20 6.87
N ILE A 125 -28.77 1.08 6.82
CA ILE A 125 -28.74 2.25 5.93
C ILE A 125 -27.67 3.24 6.39
N ILE A 126 -27.54 3.48 7.70
CA ILE A 126 -26.51 4.33 8.29
C ILE A 126 -25.11 3.71 8.12
N ALA A 127 -25.02 2.39 8.06
CA ALA A 127 -23.76 1.68 7.82
C ALA A 127 -23.19 1.97 6.41
N ILE A 128 -24.02 2.30 5.42
CA ILE A 128 -23.57 2.59 4.05
C ILE A 128 -22.60 3.78 3.99
N PRO A 129 -22.98 5.00 4.42
CA PRO A 129 -22.03 6.11 4.41
C PRO A 129 -20.81 5.84 5.32
N THR A 130 -21.00 5.17 6.46
CA THR A 130 -19.89 4.79 7.35
C THR A 130 -18.88 3.87 6.66
N PHE A 131 -19.35 2.88 5.90
CA PHE A 131 -18.50 2.03 5.07
C PHE A 131 -17.66 2.85 4.10
N PHE A 132 -18.25 3.81 3.38
CA PHE A 132 -17.54 4.67 2.44
C PHE A 132 -16.58 5.63 3.13
N ILE A 133 -16.84 6.09 4.34
CA ILE A 133 -15.91 6.90 5.14
C ILE A 133 -14.65 6.07 5.43
N VAL A 134 -14.80 4.86 5.95
CA VAL A 134 -13.67 3.96 6.22
C VAL A 134 -12.89 3.65 4.94
N LEU A 135 -13.59 3.36 3.84
CA LEU A 135 -12.96 3.12 2.54
C LEU A 135 -12.18 4.34 2.04
N THR A 136 -12.69 5.56 2.25
CA THR A 136 -12.01 6.81 1.85
C THR A 136 -10.70 7.00 2.59
N VAL A 137 -10.63 6.69 3.89
CA VAL A 137 -9.39 6.77 4.67
C VAL A 137 -8.31 5.88 4.04
N PHE A 138 -8.62 4.62 3.74
CA PHE A 138 -7.65 3.73 3.10
C PHE A 138 -7.37 4.10 1.64
N ALA A 139 -8.36 4.61 0.91
CA ALA A 139 -8.16 5.11 -0.44
C ALA A 139 -7.17 6.28 -0.47
N CYS A 140 -7.22 7.18 0.51
CA CYS A 140 -6.27 8.28 0.64
C CYS A 140 -4.85 7.82 0.99
N LEU A 141 -4.71 6.77 1.79
CA LEU A 141 -3.40 6.28 2.24
C LEU A 141 -2.69 5.45 1.16
N TRP A 142 -3.40 4.55 0.47
CA TRP A 142 -2.76 3.48 -0.31
C TRP A 142 -3.18 3.38 -1.77
N TYR A 143 -4.29 4.02 -2.17
CA TYR A 143 -4.86 3.80 -3.50
C TYR A 143 -4.80 5.05 -4.39
N LYS A 144 -5.05 4.84 -5.69
CA LYS A 144 -5.05 5.89 -6.71
C LYS A 144 -6.29 6.78 -6.60
N ASN A 145 -6.22 7.95 -7.25
CA ASN A 145 -7.30 8.95 -7.25
C ASN A 145 -8.68 8.43 -7.67
N VAL A 146 -8.73 7.43 -8.56
CA VAL A 146 -10.00 6.83 -8.99
C VAL A 146 -10.78 6.22 -7.81
N LEU A 147 -10.12 5.41 -6.96
CA LEU A 147 -10.79 4.82 -5.81
C LEU A 147 -11.19 5.88 -4.76
N ARG A 148 -10.39 6.94 -4.62
CA ARG A 148 -10.73 8.10 -3.77
C ARG A 148 -12.00 8.80 -4.27
N CYS A 149 -12.10 9.03 -5.58
CA CYS A 149 -13.30 9.62 -6.18
C CYS A 149 -14.53 8.75 -5.95
N ILE A 150 -14.43 7.45 -6.19
CA ILE A 150 -15.52 6.48 -5.97
C ILE A 150 -15.97 6.47 -4.50
N SER A 151 -15.03 6.41 -3.56
CA SER A 151 -15.36 6.35 -2.13
C SER A 151 -15.99 7.63 -1.61
N VAL A 152 -15.52 8.82 -2.03
CA VAL A 152 -16.13 10.10 -1.69
C VAL A 152 -17.53 10.23 -2.31
N SER A 153 -17.71 9.81 -3.57
CA SER A 153 -19.03 9.74 -4.21
C SER A 153 -19.99 8.83 -3.44
N GLY A 154 -19.48 7.71 -2.94
CA GLY A 154 -20.25 6.78 -2.10
C GLY A 154 -20.70 7.41 -0.77
N ILE A 155 -19.91 8.28 -0.16
CA ILE A 155 -20.32 9.06 1.04
C ILE A 155 -21.47 9.98 0.67
N VAL A 156 -21.36 10.77 -0.40
CA VAL A 156 -22.39 11.70 -0.83
C VAL A 156 -23.73 10.99 -1.03
N TRP A 157 -23.74 9.94 -1.85
CA TRP A 157 -24.96 9.19 -2.14
C TRP A 157 -25.45 8.37 -0.93
N GLY A 158 -24.55 7.83 -0.10
CA GLY A 158 -24.92 7.16 1.14
C GLY A 158 -25.65 8.08 2.10
N VAL A 159 -25.17 9.30 2.30
CA VAL A 159 -25.83 10.31 3.13
C VAL A 159 -27.18 10.74 2.51
N VAL A 160 -27.22 11.01 1.20
CA VAL A 160 -28.47 11.41 0.51
C VAL A 160 -29.55 10.35 0.64
N ILE A 161 -29.22 9.08 0.42
CA ILE A 161 -30.15 7.95 0.57
C ILE A 161 -30.62 7.81 2.02
N THR A 162 -29.71 7.90 2.98
CA THR A 162 -30.05 7.81 4.40
C THR A 162 -31.03 8.93 4.80
N LEU A 163 -30.74 10.15 4.42
CA LEU A 163 -31.64 11.30 4.69
C LEU A 163 -32.98 11.14 3.99
N GLN A 164 -32.98 10.70 2.72
CA GLN A 164 -34.22 10.46 1.97
C GLN A 164 -35.14 9.46 2.69
N ILE A 165 -34.59 8.37 3.19
CA ILE A 165 -35.37 7.34 3.89
C ILE A 165 -35.89 7.88 5.22
N ILE A 166 -35.07 8.60 6.00
CA ILE A 166 -35.53 9.22 7.25
C ILE A 166 -36.65 10.23 6.99
N LEU A 167 -36.54 11.08 5.96
CA LEU A 167 -37.58 12.05 5.61
C LEU A 167 -38.87 11.35 5.14
N TYR A 168 -38.76 10.25 4.41
CA TYR A 168 -39.88 9.44 3.98
C TYR A 168 -40.63 8.82 5.16
N LEU A 169 -39.93 8.25 6.11
CA LEU A 169 -40.53 7.67 7.33
C LEU A 169 -41.22 8.73 8.20
N ASN A 170 -40.74 9.95 8.20
CA ASN A 170 -41.37 11.08 8.90
C ASN A 170 -42.51 11.75 8.10
N HIS A 171 -42.97 11.13 7.02
CA HIS A 171 -44.08 11.60 6.16
C HIS A 171 -43.93 13.04 5.63
N LEU A 172 -42.69 13.53 5.47
CA LEU A 172 -42.43 14.85 4.93
C LEU A 172 -42.73 14.90 3.43
N LYS A 173 -43.52 15.88 3.01
CA LYS A 173 -43.85 16.14 1.58
C LYS A 173 -42.61 16.65 0.83
N ASN A 174 -42.50 16.35 -0.46
CA ASN A 174 -41.42 16.79 -1.34
C ASN A 174 -40.00 16.35 -0.90
N ASN A 175 -39.90 15.25 -0.19
CA ASN A 175 -38.62 14.68 0.30
C ASN A 175 -37.66 14.31 -0.84
N SER A 176 -38.15 14.05 -2.06
CA SER A 176 -37.32 13.72 -3.24
C SER A 176 -36.40 14.84 -3.72
N LEU A 177 -36.64 16.09 -3.31
CA LEU A 177 -35.79 17.24 -3.67
C LEU A 177 -34.34 17.07 -3.16
N ILE A 178 -34.12 16.24 -2.16
CA ILE A 178 -32.78 15.98 -1.62
C ILE A 178 -31.83 15.37 -2.68
N TYR A 179 -32.35 14.64 -3.67
CA TYR A 179 -31.53 14.09 -4.76
C TYR A 179 -30.93 15.20 -5.64
N ILE A 180 -31.58 16.34 -5.78
CA ILE A 180 -31.04 17.50 -6.52
C ILE A 180 -29.78 18.01 -5.82
N ILE A 181 -29.83 18.10 -4.49
CA ILE A 181 -28.66 18.49 -3.68
C ILE A 181 -27.52 17.47 -3.87
N GLY A 182 -27.84 16.19 -3.80
CA GLY A 182 -26.87 15.10 -4.04
C GLY A 182 -26.21 15.19 -5.41
N ALA A 183 -26.98 15.49 -6.47
CA ALA A 183 -26.46 15.64 -7.82
C ALA A 183 -25.47 16.82 -7.94
N VAL A 184 -25.79 17.97 -7.32
CA VAL A 184 -24.89 19.14 -7.31
C VAL A 184 -23.56 18.79 -6.58
N PHE A 185 -23.63 18.17 -5.40
CA PHE A 185 -22.42 17.73 -4.69
C PHE A 185 -21.62 16.72 -5.50
N GLN A 186 -22.28 15.81 -6.22
CA GLN A 186 -21.61 14.83 -7.07
C GLN A 186 -20.81 15.50 -8.20
N ILE A 187 -21.37 16.52 -8.84
CA ILE A 187 -20.67 17.28 -9.88
C ILE A 187 -19.43 17.96 -9.29
N LEU A 188 -19.53 18.58 -8.12
CA LEU A 188 -18.41 19.21 -7.44
C LEU A 188 -17.29 18.21 -7.10
N VAL A 189 -17.63 17.01 -6.62
CA VAL A 189 -16.66 15.95 -6.34
C VAL A 189 -15.92 15.55 -7.62
N ILE A 190 -16.64 15.31 -8.73
CA ILE A 190 -16.02 14.92 -10.00
C ILE A 190 -15.07 16.02 -10.50
N LEU A 191 -15.50 17.27 -10.51
CA LEU A 191 -14.68 18.41 -10.95
C LEU A 191 -13.42 18.57 -10.10
N TRP A 192 -13.53 18.38 -8.77
CA TRP A 192 -12.38 18.42 -7.87
C TRP A 192 -11.34 17.37 -8.22
N PHE A 193 -11.74 16.12 -8.44
CA PHE A 193 -10.81 15.04 -8.76
C PHE A 193 -10.19 15.20 -10.15
N ILE A 194 -10.92 15.71 -11.14
CA ILE A 194 -10.38 16.06 -12.46
C ILE A 194 -9.29 17.15 -12.32
N MET A 195 -9.55 18.19 -11.53
CA MET A 195 -8.58 19.27 -11.28
C MET A 195 -7.31 18.73 -10.59
N VAL A 196 -7.44 17.84 -9.61
CA VAL A 196 -6.30 17.24 -8.91
C VAL A 196 -5.46 16.39 -9.88
N ASP A 197 -6.09 15.61 -10.74
CA ASP A 197 -5.36 14.79 -11.74
C ASP A 197 -4.67 15.67 -12.79
N TYR A 198 -5.29 16.75 -13.23
CA TYR A 198 -4.68 17.72 -14.14
C TYR A 198 -3.42 18.38 -13.55
N LYS A 199 -3.50 18.88 -12.31
CA LYS A 199 -2.35 19.46 -11.60
C LYS A 199 -1.19 18.44 -11.43
N LYS A 200 -1.50 17.17 -11.23
CA LYS A 200 -0.47 16.13 -11.10
C LYS A 200 0.25 15.89 -12.43
N LYS A 201 -0.46 15.89 -13.54
CA LYS A 201 0.13 15.72 -14.89
C LYS A 201 0.97 16.92 -15.30
N SER A 202 0.59 18.14 -14.94
CA SER A 202 1.34 19.37 -15.27
C SER A 202 2.69 19.49 -14.53
N LYS A 203 2.85 18.83 -13.38
CA LYS A 203 4.12 18.82 -12.62
C LYS A 203 5.14 17.78 -13.09
N ILE A 204 4.75 16.88 -13.99
CA ILE A 204 5.60 15.79 -14.54
C ILE A 204 6.15 16.16 -15.93
N LYS A 205 5.60 17.22 -16.55
CA LYS A 205 6.15 17.86 -17.74
C LYS A 205 7.07 19.01 -17.36
#